data_b3913d7241db82bca3518ce6c01ee364
#
_entry.id   b3913d7241db82bca3518ce6c01ee364
#
_cell.length_a   1.000
_cell.length_b   1.000
_cell.length_c   1.000
_cell.angle_alpha   90.00
_cell.angle_beta   90.00
_cell.angle_gamma   90.00
#
_symmetry.space_group_name_H-M   'P 1'
#
loop_
_entity.id
_entity.type
_entity.pdbx_description
1 polymer ?
#
loop_
_entity_poly.entity_id
_entity_poly.type
_entity_poly.pdbx_seq_one_letter_code
_entity_poly.pdbx_strand_id
1 'polypeptide(L)'
;IFKHHLVLGERKEGLRQLRVRRWDGSDDYYVEFEEPEYTSYVSTNPEFDTRILRYGYTSLTTPNSIYDYHMDTREKELLKQEEVVGDFSPEDYRSERFFVTARDDARVPVSMVYHKKVDKSGKNPLLLYGYGSYGASMDPYFSSSRLSLLDRGFIFAIAHIRGGEEMGRQWYENGKLLKKKNTFYDFIDCAQYLVEKKYTNPDRLFAMGGSAGGLLMGAVVNMEPDLFKGIVAAFRRVDVVTTMLDDSIPLTTAEYDEWGDPNKKEYYDYMLSYSPYDNVTARAYPHILVTTGLHDSQVQYFEPAKWVQKLREFNTGD
;
A
#
# COMPACT_ATOMS: atom_id res chain seq x y z
N ILE A 1 21.26 -3.34 19.78
CA ILE A 1 22.45 -2.74 20.41
C ILE A 1 23.47 -3.86 20.63
N PHE A 2 24.71 -3.65 20.22
CA PHE A 2 25.84 -4.57 20.38
C PHE A 2 26.98 -3.88 21.12
N LYS A 3 27.92 -4.63 21.65
CA LYS A 3 29.08 -4.12 22.42
C LYS A 3 29.87 -3.03 21.68
N HIS A 4 30.06 -3.17 20.38
CA HIS A 4 30.85 -2.25 19.55
C HIS A 4 30.04 -1.48 18.53
N HIS A 5 28.76 -1.87 18.29
CA HIS A 5 27.92 -1.32 17.26
C HIS A 5 26.52 -0.95 17.77
N LEU A 6 25.95 0.10 17.18
CA LEU A 6 24.54 0.43 17.21
C LEU A 6 23.96 0.13 15.83
N VAL A 7 22.86 -0.62 15.78
CA VAL A 7 22.09 -0.84 14.57
C VAL A 7 20.74 -0.12 14.69
N LEU A 8 20.41 0.67 13.70
CA LEU A 8 19.17 1.42 13.60
C LEU A 8 18.37 0.91 12.39
N GLY A 9 17.10 0.60 12.60
CA GLY A 9 16.14 0.43 11.52
C GLY A 9 15.56 1.81 11.19
N GLU A 10 15.82 2.30 10.00
CA GLU A 10 15.38 3.62 9.57
C GLU A 10 14.51 3.50 8.31
N ARG A 11 13.65 4.50 8.06
CA ARG A 11 12.95 4.64 6.79
C ARG A 11 13.48 5.86 6.06
N LYS A 12 13.97 5.64 4.84
CA LYS A 12 14.52 6.70 3.99
C LYS A 12 13.96 6.55 2.58
N GLU A 13 13.40 7.63 2.07
CA GLU A 13 12.74 7.66 0.76
C GLU A 13 11.72 6.53 0.56
N GLY A 14 11.02 6.14 1.63
CA GLY A 14 10.00 5.11 1.63
C GLY A 14 10.50 3.66 1.81
N LEU A 15 11.82 3.42 1.82
CA LEU A 15 12.40 2.08 2.04
C LEU A 15 12.89 1.91 3.48
N ARG A 16 12.67 0.73 4.04
CA ARG A 16 13.26 0.36 5.32
C ARG A 16 14.71 -0.07 5.13
N GLN A 17 15.61 0.63 5.82
CA GLN A 17 17.05 0.45 5.73
C GLN A 17 17.64 0.12 7.10
N LEU A 18 18.77 -0.57 7.11
CA LEU A 18 19.54 -0.86 8.30
C LEU A 18 20.80 0.00 8.29
N ARG A 19 20.97 0.84 9.33
CA ARG A 19 22.17 1.65 9.52
C ARG A 19 22.99 1.09 10.64
N VAL A 20 24.27 0.85 10.38
CA VAL A 20 25.24 0.31 11.33
C VAL A 20 26.21 1.42 11.70
N ARG A 21 26.42 1.63 13.00
CA ARG A 21 27.34 2.64 13.53
C ARG A 21 28.25 2.03 14.58
N ARG A 22 29.53 2.33 14.55
CA ARG A 22 30.44 2.01 15.67
C ARG A 22 30.30 3.05 16.77
N TRP A 23 30.41 2.63 18.02
CA TRP A 23 30.32 3.53 19.17
C TRP A 23 31.45 4.58 19.21
N ASP A 24 32.62 4.23 18.70
CA ASP A 24 33.79 5.13 18.60
C ASP A 24 33.69 6.14 17.43
N GLY A 25 32.63 6.07 16.62
CA GLY A 25 32.39 6.95 15.51
C GLY A 25 33.29 6.70 14.27
N SER A 26 34.08 5.63 14.27
CA SER A 26 35.00 5.33 13.17
C SER A 26 34.32 4.81 11.91
N ASP A 27 33.08 4.27 12.03
CA ASP A 27 32.29 3.76 10.90
C ASP A 27 30.80 4.05 11.11
N ASP A 28 30.11 4.48 10.03
CA ASP A 28 28.68 4.79 10.01
C ASP A 28 28.18 4.61 8.58
N TYR A 29 27.39 3.57 8.32
CA TYR A 29 26.96 3.22 6.98
C TYR A 29 25.62 2.50 6.96
N TYR A 30 24.97 2.47 5.77
CA TYR A 30 23.79 1.65 5.53
C TYR A 30 24.17 0.31 4.91
N VAL A 31 23.48 -0.77 5.33
CA VAL A 31 23.61 -2.07 4.68
C VAL A 31 23.06 -1.95 3.25
N GLU A 32 23.88 -2.33 2.28
CA GLU A 32 23.53 -2.22 0.86
C GLU A 32 22.72 -3.42 0.38
N PHE A 33 21.69 -3.13 -0.42
CA PHE A 33 20.84 -4.10 -1.08
C PHE A 33 20.80 -3.81 -2.58
N GLU A 34 20.72 -4.85 -3.41
CA GLU A 34 20.86 -4.74 -4.87
C GLU A 34 19.53 -4.40 -5.55
N GLU A 35 18.39 -4.79 -4.94
CA GLU A 35 17.07 -4.58 -5.54
C GLU A 35 16.60 -3.12 -5.34
N PRO A 36 15.87 -2.55 -6.32
CA PRO A 36 15.44 -1.15 -6.26
C PRO A 36 14.34 -0.90 -5.22
N GLU A 37 13.65 -1.96 -4.78
CA GLU A 37 12.61 -1.93 -3.77
C GLU A 37 12.72 -3.18 -2.88
N TYR A 38 12.60 -2.99 -1.59
CA TYR A 38 12.74 -4.04 -0.59
C TYR A 38 12.23 -3.55 0.77
N THR A 39 12.17 -4.47 1.70
CA THR A 39 12.09 -4.16 3.13
C THR A 39 13.09 -4.99 3.90
N SER A 40 13.75 -4.37 4.88
CA SER A 40 14.68 -5.03 5.76
C SER A 40 14.39 -4.69 7.22
N TYR A 41 14.69 -5.61 8.13
CA TYR A 41 14.43 -5.43 9.56
C TYR A 41 15.43 -6.20 10.40
N VAL A 42 15.76 -5.63 11.56
CA VAL A 42 16.61 -6.33 12.55
C VAL A 42 15.83 -7.55 13.07
N SER A 43 16.41 -8.72 12.96
CA SER A 43 15.86 -9.98 13.48
C SER A 43 16.29 -10.20 14.94
N THR A 44 16.10 -11.41 15.46
CA THR A 44 16.50 -11.76 16.82
C THR A 44 18.03 -11.83 16.94
N ASN A 45 18.60 -11.01 17.81
CA ASN A 45 20.05 -10.92 18.08
C ASN A 45 20.29 -10.99 19.58
N PRO A 46 20.36 -12.20 20.18
CA PRO A 46 20.48 -12.35 21.64
C PRO A 46 21.88 -12.04 22.16
N GLU A 47 22.92 -12.23 21.35
CA GLU A 47 24.31 -12.05 21.74
C GLU A 47 24.72 -10.57 21.68
N PHE A 48 25.10 -10.01 22.85
CA PHE A 48 25.58 -8.63 22.93
C PHE A 48 27.01 -8.47 22.42
N ASP A 49 27.91 -9.41 22.80
CA ASP A 49 29.34 -9.41 22.44
C ASP A 49 29.56 -10.17 21.14
N THR A 50 28.97 -9.70 20.05
CA THR A 50 29.13 -10.24 18.71
C THR A 50 29.35 -9.13 17.70
N ARG A 51 29.87 -9.47 16.54
CA ARG A 51 29.97 -8.60 15.34
C ARG A 51 28.99 -9.02 14.25
N ILE A 52 28.18 -10.01 14.51
CA ILE A 52 27.18 -10.51 13.57
C ILE A 52 25.83 -9.86 13.86
N LEU A 53 25.27 -9.23 12.85
CA LEU A 53 23.88 -8.74 12.81
C LEU A 53 23.02 -9.74 12.07
N ARG A 54 22.03 -10.33 12.74
CA ARG A 54 20.99 -11.08 12.06
C ARG A 54 19.87 -10.15 11.64
N TYR A 55 19.52 -10.18 10.35
CA TYR A 55 18.44 -9.37 9.80
C TYR A 55 17.55 -10.17 8.86
N GLY A 56 16.30 -9.72 8.71
CA GLY A 56 15.38 -10.21 7.71
C GLY A 56 15.36 -9.29 6.49
N TYR A 57 15.12 -9.89 5.32
CA TYR A 57 15.03 -9.20 4.03
C TYR A 57 13.96 -9.85 3.16
N THR A 58 13.23 -9.04 2.43
CA THR A 58 12.33 -9.48 1.37
C THR A 58 12.12 -8.33 0.37
N SER A 59 11.69 -8.66 -0.85
CA SER A 59 11.28 -7.70 -1.87
C SER A 59 10.04 -8.22 -2.60
N LEU A 60 9.59 -7.57 -3.66
CA LEU A 60 8.52 -8.11 -4.50
C LEU A 60 8.95 -9.35 -5.32
N THR A 61 10.26 -9.57 -5.48
CA THR A 61 10.85 -10.69 -6.23
C THR A 61 11.63 -11.69 -5.36
N THR A 62 12.02 -11.28 -4.14
CA THR A 62 12.81 -12.14 -3.24
C THR A 62 11.98 -12.59 -2.04
N PRO A 63 11.78 -13.93 -1.84
CA PRO A 63 11.10 -14.49 -0.68
C PRO A 63 11.74 -14.06 0.64
N ASN A 64 10.96 -14.14 1.73
CA ASN A 64 11.47 -13.84 3.06
C ASN A 64 12.77 -14.60 3.34
N SER A 65 13.80 -13.87 3.68
CA SER A 65 15.16 -14.38 3.86
C SER A 65 15.76 -13.88 5.15
N ILE A 66 16.54 -14.72 5.82
CA ILE A 66 17.29 -14.38 7.03
C ILE A 66 18.77 -14.46 6.70
N TYR A 67 19.46 -13.40 7.02
CA TYR A 67 20.91 -13.27 6.81
C TYR A 67 21.64 -13.04 8.13
N ASP A 68 22.85 -13.56 8.23
CA ASP A 68 23.88 -13.10 9.16
C ASP A 68 24.83 -12.16 8.41
N TYR A 69 25.12 -11.02 9.01
CA TYR A 69 25.90 -9.95 8.41
C TYR A 69 27.01 -9.53 9.36
N HIS A 70 28.25 -9.64 8.91
CA HIS A 70 29.39 -9.23 9.71
C HIS A 70 29.59 -7.72 9.63
N MET A 71 29.34 -7.00 10.74
CA MET A 71 29.29 -5.54 10.78
C MET A 71 30.63 -4.84 10.49
N ASP A 72 31.78 -5.50 10.62
CA ASP A 72 33.07 -4.91 10.27
C ASP A 72 33.52 -5.25 8.84
N THR A 73 33.36 -6.52 8.40
CA THR A 73 33.81 -6.95 7.05
C THR A 73 32.76 -6.72 5.98
N ARG A 74 31.48 -6.52 6.38
CA ARG A 74 30.31 -6.34 5.50
C ARG A 74 29.93 -7.57 4.69
N GLU A 75 30.49 -8.74 5.03
CA GLU A 75 30.11 -10.01 4.44
C GLU A 75 28.72 -10.45 4.93
N LYS A 76 27.91 -11.00 4.02
CA LYS A 76 26.58 -11.52 4.32
C LYS A 76 26.50 -13.01 4.00
N GLU A 77 25.84 -13.77 4.87
CA GLU A 77 25.57 -15.18 4.72
C GLU A 77 24.06 -15.41 4.77
N LEU A 78 23.50 -16.06 3.75
CA LEU A 78 22.10 -16.47 3.74
C LEU A 78 21.93 -17.70 4.64
N LEU A 79 21.16 -17.55 5.72
CA LEU A 79 20.88 -18.66 6.64
C LEU A 79 19.63 -19.44 6.25
N LYS A 80 18.60 -18.70 5.81
CA LYS A 80 17.31 -19.29 5.46
C LYS A 80 16.59 -18.40 4.47
N GLN A 81 15.97 -19.03 3.48
CA GLN A 81 15.01 -18.38 2.59
C GLN A 81 13.71 -19.19 2.58
N GLU A 82 12.57 -18.52 2.55
CA GLU A 82 11.26 -19.16 2.43
C GLU A 82 11.19 -19.90 1.09
N GLU A 83 10.78 -21.16 1.14
CA GLU A 83 10.62 -22.00 -0.05
C GLU A 83 9.31 -21.62 -0.77
N VAL A 84 9.41 -21.46 -2.07
CA VAL A 84 8.25 -21.24 -2.94
C VAL A 84 7.92 -22.53 -3.66
N VAL A 85 6.72 -23.05 -3.42
CA VAL A 85 6.28 -24.29 -4.05
C VAL A 85 5.99 -24.04 -5.53
N GLY A 86 6.55 -24.87 -6.39
CA GLY A 86 6.42 -24.79 -7.84
C GLY A 86 7.67 -24.26 -8.54
N ASP A 87 7.55 -24.01 -9.84
CA ASP A 87 8.65 -23.52 -10.68
C ASP A 87 8.80 -22.00 -10.52
N PHE A 88 9.46 -21.57 -9.45
CA PHE A 88 9.75 -20.17 -9.20
C PHE A 88 11.25 -19.87 -9.36
N SER A 89 11.57 -18.84 -10.14
CA SER A 89 12.89 -18.23 -10.18
C SER A 89 12.76 -16.71 -10.06
N PRO A 90 13.44 -16.04 -9.11
CA PRO A 90 13.43 -14.58 -9.00
C PRO A 90 13.84 -13.86 -10.29
N GLU A 91 14.73 -14.49 -11.08
CA GLU A 91 15.23 -13.96 -12.36
C GLU A 91 14.15 -13.85 -13.46
N ASP A 92 13.01 -14.53 -13.27
CA ASP A 92 11.90 -14.43 -14.21
C ASP A 92 11.04 -13.17 -14.00
N TYR A 93 11.28 -12.45 -12.92
CA TYR A 93 10.55 -11.25 -12.57
C TYR A 93 11.46 -10.02 -12.55
N ARG A 94 10.86 -8.87 -12.70
CA ARG A 94 11.53 -7.57 -12.59
C ARG A 94 10.75 -6.68 -11.66
N SER A 95 11.46 -5.99 -10.78
CA SER A 95 10.89 -4.94 -9.96
C SER A 95 11.41 -3.57 -10.40
N GLU A 96 10.57 -2.57 -10.27
CA GLU A 96 10.90 -1.16 -10.51
C GLU A 96 10.40 -0.33 -9.33
N ARG A 97 11.14 0.74 -9.02
CA ARG A 97 10.71 1.75 -8.08
C ARG A 97 10.94 3.13 -8.66
N PHE A 98 9.91 3.97 -8.58
CA PHE A 98 9.96 5.34 -9.10
C PHE A 98 9.03 6.25 -8.28
N PHE A 99 9.11 7.54 -8.55
CA PHE A 99 8.25 8.55 -7.92
C PHE A 99 7.33 9.15 -8.96
N VAL A 100 6.05 9.24 -8.61
CA VAL A 100 5.04 9.97 -9.37
C VAL A 100 4.87 11.35 -8.75
N THR A 101 4.87 12.39 -9.56
CA THR A 101 4.53 13.74 -9.10
C THR A 101 3.01 13.89 -9.10
N ALA A 102 2.43 14.04 -7.93
CA ALA A 102 1.01 14.29 -7.76
C ALA A 102 0.65 15.72 -8.19
N ARG A 103 -0.64 15.99 -8.33
CA ARG A 103 -1.20 17.29 -8.76
C ARG A 103 -0.82 18.49 -7.89
N ASP A 104 -0.36 18.25 -6.68
CA ASP A 104 0.11 19.24 -5.71
C ASP A 104 1.64 19.16 -5.46
N ASP A 105 2.37 18.64 -6.44
CA ASP A 105 3.82 18.47 -6.44
C ASP A 105 4.37 17.45 -5.40
N ALA A 106 3.52 16.75 -4.68
CA ALA A 106 3.95 15.67 -3.80
C ALA A 106 4.56 14.52 -4.61
N ARG A 107 5.69 13.98 -4.14
CA ARG A 107 6.38 12.86 -4.80
C ARG A 107 5.95 11.53 -4.19
N VAL A 108 5.03 10.84 -4.84
CA VAL A 108 4.47 9.57 -4.39
C VAL A 108 5.33 8.40 -4.86
N PRO A 109 5.93 7.61 -3.95
CA PRO A 109 6.68 6.42 -4.34
C PRO A 109 5.72 5.35 -4.90
N VAL A 110 6.19 4.62 -5.92
CA VAL A 110 5.51 3.44 -6.46
C VAL A 110 6.50 2.30 -6.57
N SER A 111 6.15 1.14 -5.99
CA SER A 111 6.88 -0.12 -6.16
C SER A 111 6.10 -1.01 -7.11
N MET A 112 6.77 -1.65 -8.05
CA MET A 112 6.12 -2.41 -9.11
C MET A 112 6.87 -3.70 -9.41
N VAL A 113 6.15 -4.78 -9.73
CA VAL A 113 6.70 -6.06 -10.15
C VAL A 113 5.91 -6.66 -11.31
N TYR A 114 6.61 -7.33 -12.21
CA TYR A 114 6.03 -8.02 -13.35
C TYR A 114 6.96 -9.13 -13.87
N HIS A 115 6.40 -10.10 -14.61
CA HIS A 115 7.21 -11.12 -15.27
C HIS A 115 8.04 -10.49 -16.42
N LYS A 116 9.29 -10.88 -16.58
CA LYS A 116 10.23 -10.31 -17.60
C LYS A 116 9.74 -10.34 -19.04
N LYS A 117 8.72 -11.16 -19.35
CA LYS A 117 8.06 -11.22 -20.66
C LYS A 117 7.06 -10.08 -20.93
N VAL A 118 6.71 -9.30 -19.91
CA VAL A 118 5.82 -8.16 -20.02
C VAL A 118 6.52 -7.06 -20.81
N ASP A 119 5.84 -6.50 -21.81
CA ASP A 119 6.29 -5.35 -22.57
C ASP A 119 5.64 -4.04 -22.06
N LYS A 120 6.16 -2.90 -22.48
CA LYS A 120 5.58 -1.58 -22.17
C LYS A 120 4.73 -1.07 -23.34
N SER A 121 3.85 -1.93 -23.85
CA SER A 121 2.96 -1.61 -24.99
C SER A 121 1.66 -0.90 -24.60
N GLY A 122 1.37 -0.81 -23.30
CA GLY A 122 0.11 -0.31 -22.76
C GLY A 122 -1.03 -1.33 -22.81
N LYS A 123 -0.75 -2.58 -23.14
CA LYS A 123 -1.76 -3.65 -23.29
C LYS A 123 -1.79 -4.65 -22.13
N ASN A 124 -0.94 -4.47 -21.14
CA ASN A 124 -0.85 -5.39 -20.01
C ASN A 124 -1.96 -5.11 -19.00
N PRO A 125 -2.58 -6.15 -18.40
CA PRO A 125 -3.40 -5.96 -17.21
C PRO A 125 -2.51 -5.52 -16.05
N LEU A 126 -2.97 -4.52 -15.29
CA LEU A 126 -2.26 -4.00 -14.13
C LEU A 126 -3.19 -3.95 -12.92
N LEU A 127 -2.72 -4.48 -11.79
CA LEU A 127 -3.38 -4.35 -10.50
C LEU A 127 -2.62 -3.35 -9.64
N LEU A 128 -3.24 -2.19 -9.38
CA LEU A 128 -2.73 -1.15 -8.49
C LEU A 128 -3.31 -1.33 -7.09
N TYR A 129 -2.45 -1.46 -6.09
CA TYR A 129 -2.81 -1.59 -4.69
C TYR A 129 -2.54 -0.29 -3.93
N GLY A 130 -3.43 0.06 -3.00
CA GLY A 130 -3.22 1.17 -2.06
C GLY A 130 -3.97 1.00 -0.75
N TYR A 131 -3.51 1.70 0.28
CA TYR A 131 -4.12 1.70 1.61
C TYR A 131 -4.34 3.14 2.13
N GLY A 132 -3.28 3.82 2.53
CA GLY A 132 -3.25 5.26 2.79
C GLY A 132 -3.99 5.72 4.05
N SER A 133 -3.89 5.01 5.17
CA SER A 133 -4.50 5.41 6.45
C SER A 133 -3.69 4.89 7.64
N TYR A 134 -3.90 5.50 8.81
CA TYR A 134 -3.34 5.11 10.11
C TYR A 134 -1.81 5.13 10.19
N GLY A 135 -1.13 5.81 9.28
CA GLY A 135 0.33 5.73 9.17
C GLY A 135 0.85 4.33 8.78
N ALA A 136 -0.04 3.45 8.29
CA ALA A 136 0.35 2.10 7.89
C ALA A 136 1.14 2.13 6.59
N SER A 137 2.40 1.73 6.64
CA SER A 137 3.27 1.63 5.47
C SER A 137 3.05 0.30 4.75
N MET A 138 2.80 0.37 3.45
CA MET A 138 2.65 -0.81 2.57
C MET A 138 4.01 -1.21 2.01
N ASP A 139 4.80 -1.92 2.82
CA ASP A 139 6.13 -2.35 2.39
C ASP A 139 6.05 -3.41 1.27
N PRO A 140 7.06 -3.47 0.37
CA PRO A 140 7.09 -4.40 -0.77
C PRO A 140 7.51 -5.81 -0.32
N TYR A 141 6.57 -6.60 0.18
CA TYR A 141 6.78 -7.99 0.57
C TYR A 141 6.60 -8.96 -0.58
N PHE A 142 7.37 -10.04 -0.59
CA PHE A 142 7.12 -11.19 -1.44
C PHE A 142 5.76 -11.83 -1.15
N SER A 143 5.14 -12.35 -2.20
CA SER A 143 3.89 -13.11 -2.05
C SER A 143 3.82 -14.19 -3.12
N SER A 144 3.82 -15.45 -2.71
CA SER A 144 3.67 -16.60 -3.62
C SER A 144 2.32 -16.60 -4.36
N SER A 145 1.25 -16.13 -3.71
CA SER A 145 -0.06 -16.02 -4.35
C SER A 145 -0.09 -14.98 -5.49
N ARG A 146 0.75 -13.95 -5.42
CA ARG A 146 0.88 -12.92 -6.46
C ARG A 146 1.48 -13.50 -7.75
N LEU A 147 2.33 -14.50 -7.66
CA LEU A 147 2.94 -15.15 -8.83
C LEU A 147 1.88 -15.61 -9.83
N SER A 148 0.74 -16.10 -9.34
CA SER A 148 -0.39 -16.50 -10.19
C SER A 148 -0.91 -15.37 -11.11
N LEU A 149 -0.83 -14.11 -10.68
CA LEU A 149 -1.16 -12.96 -11.53
C LEU A 149 0.00 -12.62 -12.47
N LEU A 150 1.22 -12.57 -11.95
CA LEU A 150 2.42 -12.20 -12.71
C LEU A 150 2.66 -13.14 -13.89
N ASP A 151 2.49 -14.45 -13.68
CA ASP A 151 2.66 -15.49 -14.72
C ASP A 151 1.60 -15.39 -15.82
N ARG A 152 0.46 -14.79 -15.52
CA ARG A 152 -0.58 -14.46 -16.50
C ARG A 152 -0.36 -13.12 -17.19
N GLY A 153 0.76 -12.48 -16.97
CA GLY A 153 1.14 -11.21 -17.60
C GLY A 153 0.61 -9.96 -16.89
N PHE A 154 0.11 -10.09 -15.67
CA PHE A 154 -0.22 -8.91 -14.88
C PHE A 154 1.03 -8.18 -14.41
N ILE A 155 0.93 -6.86 -14.38
CA ILE A 155 1.79 -5.99 -13.59
C ILE A 155 1.10 -5.79 -12.24
N PHE A 156 1.85 -5.89 -11.15
CA PHE A 156 1.38 -5.51 -9.81
C PHE A 156 2.14 -4.29 -9.34
N ALA A 157 1.42 -3.28 -8.84
CA ALA A 157 2.02 -2.06 -8.32
C ALA A 157 1.42 -1.68 -6.96
N ILE A 158 2.24 -1.10 -6.10
CA ILE A 158 1.84 -0.49 -4.82
C ILE A 158 2.06 1.01 -4.93
N ALA A 159 1.01 1.80 -4.77
CA ALA A 159 1.11 3.24 -4.60
C ALA A 159 1.26 3.56 -3.09
N HIS A 160 2.42 4.10 -2.70
CA HIS A 160 2.72 4.46 -1.31
C HIS A 160 2.19 5.85 -0.98
N ILE A 161 0.87 5.97 -1.00
CA ILE A 161 0.11 7.23 -0.94
C ILE A 161 0.10 7.84 0.47
N ARG A 162 -0.17 9.17 0.54
CA ARG A 162 -0.34 9.88 1.81
C ARG A 162 -1.43 9.27 2.67
N GLY A 163 -1.25 9.36 3.99
CA GLY A 163 -2.05 8.63 4.98
C GLY A 163 -1.37 7.34 5.46
N GLY A 164 -0.41 6.78 4.67
CA GLY A 164 0.65 5.91 5.16
C GLY A 164 1.78 6.72 5.80
N GLU A 165 2.85 6.07 6.22
CA GLU A 165 4.03 6.71 6.85
C GLU A 165 5.33 6.39 6.11
N GLU A 166 5.24 5.96 4.84
CA GLU A 166 6.39 5.55 4.03
C GLU A 166 7.42 6.69 3.89
N MET A 167 6.95 7.94 3.74
CA MET A 167 7.81 9.12 3.63
C MET A 167 7.92 9.89 4.95
N GLY A 168 7.67 9.21 6.08
CA GLY A 168 7.76 9.78 7.44
C GLY A 168 6.44 10.35 7.95
N ARG A 169 6.47 10.86 9.20
CA ARG A 169 5.27 11.32 9.92
C ARG A 169 4.45 12.36 9.15
N GLN A 170 5.09 13.29 8.46
CA GLN A 170 4.39 14.31 7.70
C GLN A 170 3.57 13.72 6.53
N TRP A 171 3.97 12.57 6.01
CA TRP A 171 3.24 11.85 4.96
C TRP A 171 1.89 11.37 5.47
N TYR A 172 1.85 10.86 6.69
CA TYR A 172 0.63 10.49 7.40
C TYR A 172 -0.23 11.72 7.71
N GLU A 173 0.33 12.75 8.32
CA GLU A 173 -0.40 13.97 8.69
C GLU A 173 -1.01 14.69 7.47
N ASN A 174 -0.44 14.54 6.30
CA ASN A 174 -0.96 15.09 5.05
C ASN A 174 -2.01 14.21 4.34
N GLY A 175 -2.38 13.08 4.93
CA GLY A 175 -3.37 12.15 4.39
C GLY A 175 -4.48 11.78 5.37
N LYS A 176 -4.69 12.52 6.47
CA LYS A 176 -5.74 12.29 7.45
C LYS A 176 -6.59 13.54 7.71
N LEU A 177 -7.67 13.38 8.46
CA LEU A 177 -8.58 14.46 8.84
C LEU A 177 -9.00 15.29 7.61
N LEU A 178 -8.90 16.63 7.69
CA LEU A 178 -9.26 17.56 6.60
C LEU A 178 -8.31 17.51 5.39
N LYS A 179 -7.33 16.61 5.40
CA LYS A 179 -6.41 16.36 4.27
C LYS A 179 -6.61 14.98 3.65
N LYS A 180 -7.62 14.23 4.07
CA LYS A 180 -7.86 12.85 3.62
C LYS A 180 -7.98 12.69 2.11
N LYS A 181 -8.50 13.66 1.40
CA LYS A 181 -8.62 13.63 -0.06
C LYS A 181 -7.27 13.55 -0.78
N ASN A 182 -6.17 13.98 -0.15
CA ASN A 182 -4.84 13.81 -0.73
C ASN A 182 -4.51 12.33 -0.97
N THR A 183 -4.96 11.44 -0.09
CA THR A 183 -4.82 9.98 -0.26
C THR A 183 -5.45 9.51 -1.58
N PHE A 184 -6.64 10.00 -1.89
CA PHE A 184 -7.40 9.62 -3.08
C PHE A 184 -6.78 10.21 -4.35
N TYR A 185 -6.37 11.46 -4.29
CA TYR A 185 -5.70 12.14 -5.40
C TYR A 185 -4.36 11.51 -5.73
N ASP A 186 -3.54 11.18 -4.73
CA ASP A 186 -2.27 10.47 -4.93
C ASP A 186 -2.47 9.15 -5.69
N PHE A 187 -3.50 8.38 -5.30
CA PHE A 187 -3.79 7.11 -5.94
C PHE A 187 -4.24 7.27 -7.40
N ILE A 188 -5.11 8.25 -7.67
CA ILE A 188 -5.57 8.59 -9.02
C ILE A 188 -4.38 9.05 -9.87
N ASP A 189 -3.53 9.94 -9.37
CA ASP A 189 -2.37 10.46 -10.09
C ASP A 189 -1.36 9.35 -10.41
N CYS A 190 -1.15 8.39 -9.48
CA CYS A 190 -0.35 7.19 -9.75
C CYS A 190 -0.97 6.33 -10.85
N ALA A 191 -2.29 6.12 -10.82
CA ALA A 191 -3.01 5.35 -11.84
C ALA A 191 -2.90 6.00 -13.23
N GLN A 192 -3.10 7.31 -13.32
CA GLN A 192 -2.96 8.09 -14.56
C GLN A 192 -1.54 8.02 -15.11
N TYR A 193 -0.53 8.18 -14.25
CA TYR A 193 0.87 8.05 -14.63
C TYR A 193 1.19 6.69 -15.26
N LEU A 194 0.67 5.59 -14.67
CA LEU A 194 0.88 4.24 -15.20
C LEU A 194 0.26 4.05 -16.59
N VAL A 195 -0.88 4.69 -16.85
CA VAL A 195 -1.51 4.73 -18.19
C VAL A 195 -0.68 5.56 -19.16
N GLU A 196 -0.28 6.77 -18.79
CA GLU A 196 0.55 7.66 -19.61
C GLU A 196 1.88 7.03 -20.01
N LYS A 197 2.52 6.32 -19.08
CA LYS A 197 3.79 5.60 -19.30
C LYS A 197 3.63 4.28 -20.05
N LYS A 198 2.41 3.94 -20.46
CA LYS A 198 2.09 2.73 -21.24
C LYS A 198 2.43 1.41 -20.51
N TYR A 199 2.34 1.40 -19.20
CA TYR A 199 2.34 0.14 -18.45
C TYR A 199 1.02 -0.62 -18.67
N THR A 200 -0.09 0.13 -18.77
CA THR A 200 -1.45 -0.36 -18.96
C THR A 200 -2.31 0.67 -19.69
N ASN A 201 -3.61 0.44 -19.75
CA ASN A 201 -4.63 1.38 -20.23
C ASN A 201 -5.89 1.24 -19.36
N PRO A 202 -6.88 2.16 -19.43
CA PRO A 202 -8.08 2.10 -18.59
C PRO A 202 -8.88 0.80 -18.71
N ASP A 203 -8.91 0.18 -19.89
CA ASP A 203 -9.61 -1.10 -20.11
C ASP A 203 -8.91 -2.31 -19.47
N ARG A 204 -7.71 -2.13 -18.93
CA ARG A 204 -6.88 -3.17 -18.32
C ARG A 204 -6.28 -2.76 -16.97
N LEU A 205 -6.66 -1.60 -16.45
CA LEU A 205 -6.25 -1.14 -15.14
C LEU A 205 -7.27 -1.58 -14.09
N PHE A 206 -6.79 -2.32 -13.11
CA PHE A 206 -7.56 -2.77 -11.95
C PHE A 206 -6.99 -2.14 -10.69
N ALA A 207 -7.85 -1.89 -9.70
CA ALA A 207 -7.43 -1.38 -8.41
C ALA A 207 -7.92 -2.27 -7.27
N MET A 208 -7.16 -2.31 -6.19
CA MET A 208 -7.50 -3.10 -5.01
C MET A 208 -7.10 -2.36 -3.73
N GLY A 209 -7.99 -2.42 -2.75
CA GLY A 209 -7.72 -1.93 -1.41
C GLY A 209 -8.54 -2.64 -0.36
N GLY A 210 -7.92 -2.89 0.80
CA GLY A 210 -8.49 -3.57 1.93
C GLY A 210 -8.70 -2.64 3.15
N SER A 211 -9.73 -2.86 4.01
CA SER A 211 -10.01 -2.03 5.19
C SER A 211 -10.13 -0.53 4.82
N ALA A 212 -9.37 0.39 5.37
CA ALA A 212 -9.35 1.79 4.91
C ALA A 212 -9.02 1.94 3.40
N GLY A 213 -8.26 1.00 2.81
CA GLY A 213 -8.06 0.92 1.37
C GLY A 213 -9.32 0.66 0.56
N GLY A 214 -10.38 0.17 1.17
CA GLY A 214 -11.65 0.07 0.48
C GLY A 214 -12.47 1.36 0.52
N LEU A 215 -12.34 2.20 1.54
CA LEU A 215 -12.78 3.59 1.45
C LEU A 215 -12.07 4.29 0.28
N LEU A 216 -10.75 4.09 0.15
CA LEU A 216 -9.99 4.56 -1.01
C LEU A 216 -10.63 4.08 -2.31
N MET A 217 -10.94 2.78 -2.44
CA MET A 217 -11.55 2.23 -3.66
C MET A 217 -12.92 2.86 -3.96
N GLY A 218 -13.76 3.01 -2.95
CA GLY A 218 -15.08 3.63 -3.10
C GLY A 218 -14.99 5.12 -3.46
N ALA A 219 -14.03 5.85 -2.89
CA ALA A 219 -13.83 7.27 -3.21
C ALA A 219 -13.30 7.45 -4.64
N VAL A 220 -12.27 6.70 -5.04
CA VAL A 220 -11.67 6.87 -6.37
C VAL A 220 -12.62 6.45 -7.50
N VAL A 221 -13.50 5.45 -7.28
CA VAL A 221 -14.49 5.05 -8.29
C VAL A 221 -15.56 6.11 -8.50
N ASN A 222 -15.90 6.89 -7.48
CA ASN A 222 -16.78 8.03 -7.61
C ASN A 222 -16.09 9.24 -8.27
N MET A 223 -14.79 9.42 -8.05
CA MET A 223 -14.03 10.54 -8.61
C MET A 223 -13.65 10.33 -10.08
N GLU A 224 -13.16 9.12 -10.42
CA GLU A 224 -12.63 8.77 -11.75
C GLU A 224 -13.09 7.38 -12.20
N PRO A 225 -14.40 7.20 -12.46
CA PRO A 225 -14.96 5.88 -12.79
C PRO A 225 -14.39 5.29 -14.09
N ASP A 226 -14.05 6.15 -15.06
CA ASP A 226 -13.57 5.74 -16.39
C ASP A 226 -12.08 5.33 -16.39
N LEU A 227 -11.36 5.57 -15.28
CA LEU A 227 -9.94 5.27 -15.18
C LEU A 227 -9.67 3.77 -14.96
N PHE A 228 -10.63 3.04 -14.38
CA PHE A 228 -10.46 1.65 -13.96
C PHE A 228 -11.40 0.72 -14.71
N LYS A 229 -10.87 -0.42 -15.18
CA LYS A 229 -11.70 -1.52 -15.69
C LYS A 229 -12.44 -2.25 -14.59
N GLY A 230 -11.82 -2.39 -13.44
CA GLY A 230 -12.43 -3.06 -12.31
C GLY A 230 -11.75 -2.74 -10.98
N ILE A 231 -12.52 -2.86 -9.90
CA ILE A 231 -12.10 -2.55 -8.54
C ILE A 231 -12.42 -3.71 -7.61
N VAL A 232 -11.47 -4.06 -6.76
CA VAL A 232 -11.66 -4.99 -5.65
C VAL A 232 -11.66 -4.19 -4.35
N ALA A 233 -12.84 -4.06 -3.75
CA ALA A 233 -13.04 -3.41 -2.47
C ALA A 233 -13.27 -4.46 -1.38
N ALA A 234 -12.25 -4.77 -0.56
CA ALA A 234 -12.31 -5.85 0.43
C ALA A 234 -12.47 -5.33 1.87
N PHE A 235 -13.57 -5.67 2.62
CA PHE A 235 -13.89 -5.28 4.01
C PHE A 235 -13.95 -3.74 4.24
N ARG A 236 -15.14 -3.04 4.25
CA ARG A 236 -15.19 -1.60 3.90
C ARG A 236 -15.94 -0.68 4.83
N ARG A 237 -15.32 0.49 5.14
CA ARG A 237 -16.02 1.72 5.49
C ARG A 237 -16.37 2.47 4.20
N VAL A 238 -17.59 2.29 3.72
CA VAL A 238 -18.08 2.95 2.49
C VAL A 238 -19.24 3.90 2.77
N ASP A 239 -19.77 3.86 3.98
CA ASP A 239 -20.72 4.84 4.51
C ASP A 239 -20.10 5.55 5.73
N VAL A 240 -19.17 6.46 5.42
CA VAL A 240 -18.33 7.09 6.44
C VAL A 240 -19.16 7.89 7.42
N VAL A 241 -20.11 8.68 6.92
CA VAL A 241 -20.87 9.64 7.73
C VAL A 241 -21.78 8.90 8.73
N THR A 242 -22.55 7.92 8.25
CA THR A 242 -23.47 7.17 9.13
C THR A 242 -22.71 6.45 10.23
N THR A 243 -21.63 5.74 9.87
CA THR A 243 -20.84 4.97 10.85
C THR A 243 -20.14 5.88 11.86
N MET A 244 -19.60 7.01 11.41
CA MET A 244 -18.89 7.93 12.30
C MET A 244 -19.83 8.75 13.21
N LEU A 245 -21.12 8.83 12.90
CA LEU A 245 -22.14 9.44 13.75
C LEU A 245 -22.72 8.48 14.80
N ASP A 246 -22.51 7.19 14.66
CA ASP A 246 -23.01 6.17 15.58
C ASP A 246 -21.91 5.76 16.58
N ASP A 247 -21.91 6.38 17.74
CA ASP A 247 -20.96 6.11 18.84
C ASP A 247 -21.23 4.79 19.56
N SER A 248 -22.34 4.11 19.26
CA SER A 248 -22.63 2.76 19.75
C SER A 248 -21.85 1.68 19.03
N ILE A 249 -21.34 1.97 17.82
CA ILE A 249 -20.47 1.06 17.07
C ILE A 249 -19.09 1.02 17.74
N PRO A 250 -18.56 -0.15 18.09
CA PRO A 250 -17.24 -0.29 18.67
C PRO A 250 -16.16 0.44 17.86
N LEU A 251 -15.25 1.13 18.55
CA LEU A 251 -14.12 1.89 18.01
C LEU A 251 -14.47 3.23 17.34
N THR A 252 -15.73 3.57 17.08
CA THR A 252 -16.09 4.79 16.35
C THR A 252 -15.45 6.05 16.96
N THR A 253 -15.54 6.23 18.26
CA THR A 253 -14.97 7.42 18.93
C THR A 253 -13.44 7.45 18.90
N ALA A 254 -12.76 6.29 18.91
CA ALA A 254 -11.32 6.19 18.75
C ALA A 254 -10.85 6.55 17.31
N GLU A 255 -11.73 6.42 16.34
CA GLU A 255 -11.46 6.75 14.95
C GLU A 255 -11.53 8.25 14.64
N TYR A 256 -11.99 9.08 15.58
CA TYR A 256 -12.03 10.54 15.39
C TYR A 256 -10.65 11.16 15.18
N ASP A 257 -9.59 10.53 15.68
CA ASP A 257 -8.20 10.98 15.46
C ASP A 257 -7.72 10.77 14.02
N GLU A 258 -8.31 9.82 13.30
CA GLU A 258 -7.98 9.54 11.90
C GLU A 258 -8.90 10.30 10.92
N TRP A 259 -10.22 10.26 11.18
CA TRP A 259 -11.23 10.75 10.24
C TRP A 259 -11.81 12.11 10.61
N GLY A 260 -11.77 12.47 11.89
CA GLY A 260 -12.42 13.65 12.46
C GLY A 260 -13.72 13.32 13.19
N ASP A 261 -14.17 14.25 14.02
CA ASP A 261 -15.40 14.14 14.79
C ASP A 261 -16.58 14.74 13.99
N PRO A 262 -17.51 13.93 13.45
CA PRO A 262 -18.62 14.43 12.60
C PRO A 262 -19.66 15.25 13.38
N ASN A 263 -19.61 15.27 14.73
CA ASN A 263 -20.43 16.19 15.52
C ASN A 263 -19.97 17.65 15.35
N LYS A 264 -18.79 17.88 14.79
CA LYS A 264 -18.31 19.18 14.34
C LYS A 264 -18.58 19.35 12.85
N LYS A 265 -19.33 20.40 12.52
CA LYS A 265 -19.81 20.65 11.13
C LYS A 265 -18.70 20.60 10.07
N GLU A 266 -17.50 21.10 10.38
CA GLU A 266 -16.36 21.10 9.48
C GLU A 266 -15.95 19.67 9.05
N TYR A 267 -15.84 18.75 10.00
CA TYR A 267 -15.51 17.35 9.72
C TYR A 267 -16.66 16.61 9.06
N TYR A 268 -17.91 16.89 9.47
CA TYR A 268 -19.08 16.33 8.82
C TYR A 268 -19.13 16.68 7.32
N ASP A 269 -19.05 17.96 6.99
CA ASP A 269 -19.09 18.43 5.61
C ASP A 269 -17.93 17.85 4.78
N TYR A 270 -16.74 17.74 5.40
CA TYR A 270 -15.58 17.18 4.73
C TYR A 270 -15.73 15.67 4.48
N MET A 271 -16.17 14.89 5.46
CA MET A 271 -16.46 13.46 5.28
C MET A 271 -17.54 13.22 4.24
N LEU A 272 -18.64 13.98 4.28
CA LEU A 272 -19.71 13.89 3.31
C LEU A 272 -19.20 14.09 1.88
N SER A 273 -18.22 14.97 1.71
CA SER A 273 -17.66 15.31 0.40
C SER A 273 -16.84 14.20 -0.26
N TYR A 274 -16.53 13.08 0.44
CA TYR A 274 -15.84 11.94 -0.11
C TYR A 274 -16.43 10.58 0.28
N SER A 275 -17.41 10.53 1.18
CA SER A 275 -18.05 9.29 1.60
C SER A 275 -18.60 8.51 0.39
N PRO A 276 -18.12 7.29 0.13
CA PRO A 276 -18.46 6.56 -1.09
C PRO A 276 -19.96 6.38 -1.29
N TYR A 277 -20.69 6.02 -0.25
CA TYR A 277 -22.14 5.84 -0.32
C TYR A 277 -22.87 7.14 -0.70
N ASP A 278 -22.49 8.25 -0.08
CA ASP A 278 -23.18 9.53 -0.25
C ASP A 278 -22.92 10.14 -1.64
N ASN A 279 -21.78 9.82 -2.25
CA ASN A 279 -21.37 10.36 -3.55
C ASN A 279 -21.67 9.46 -4.75
N VAL A 280 -22.45 8.38 -4.58
CA VAL A 280 -22.96 7.62 -5.73
C VAL A 280 -23.93 8.46 -6.53
N THR A 281 -23.70 8.59 -7.83
CA THR A 281 -24.53 9.34 -8.78
C THR A 281 -24.84 8.50 -10.01
N ALA A 282 -25.83 8.91 -10.81
CA ALA A 282 -26.18 8.19 -12.04
C ALA A 282 -25.05 8.34 -13.08
N ARG A 283 -24.28 7.25 -13.28
CA ARG A 283 -23.19 7.15 -14.25
C ARG A 283 -22.81 5.68 -14.52
N ALA A 284 -22.02 5.44 -15.55
CA ALA A 284 -21.40 4.13 -15.75
C ALA A 284 -20.31 3.94 -14.68
N TYR A 285 -20.34 2.80 -13.99
CA TYR A 285 -19.32 2.38 -13.05
C TYR A 285 -18.51 1.20 -13.61
N PRO A 286 -17.22 1.05 -13.26
CA PRO A 286 -16.45 -0.12 -13.64
C PRO A 286 -16.99 -1.39 -12.96
N HIS A 287 -16.43 -2.56 -13.31
CA HIS A 287 -16.73 -3.78 -12.57
C HIS A 287 -16.26 -3.67 -11.12
N ILE A 288 -17.12 -3.94 -10.15
CA ILE A 288 -16.78 -3.81 -8.72
C ILE A 288 -17.03 -5.13 -8.01
N LEU A 289 -15.95 -5.70 -7.45
CA LEU A 289 -16.05 -6.84 -6.52
C LEU A 289 -15.98 -6.32 -5.09
N VAL A 290 -17.04 -6.53 -4.32
CA VAL A 290 -17.11 -6.15 -2.91
C VAL A 290 -17.14 -7.41 -2.06
N THR A 291 -16.27 -7.51 -1.05
CA THR A 291 -16.27 -8.60 -0.08
C THR A 291 -16.50 -8.05 1.33
N THR A 292 -17.27 -8.78 2.14
CA THR A 292 -17.53 -8.41 3.54
C THR A 292 -17.79 -9.67 4.39
N GLY A 293 -17.64 -9.54 5.71
CA GLY A 293 -17.95 -10.58 6.68
C GLY A 293 -19.23 -10.26 7.44
N LEU A 294 -20.15 -11.20 7.54
CA LEU A 294 -21.41 -11.02 8.27
C LEU A 294 -21.19 -10.68 9.76
N HIS A 295 -20.12 -11.20 10.34
CA HIS A 295 -19.77 -11.03 11.77
C HIS A 295 -18.54 -10.13 11.95
N ASP A 296 -18.25 -9.24 11.00
CA ASP A 296 -17.17 -8.26 11.14
C ASP A 296 -17.55 -7.25 12.23
N SER A 297 -16.75 -7.21 13.30
CA SER A 297 -16.98 -6.31 14.44
C SER A 297 -16.41 -4.90 14.26
N GLN A 298 -15.57 -4.71 13.24
CA GLN A 298 -14.91 -3.42 12.99
C GLN A 298 -15.57 -2.65 11.84
N VAL A 299 -16.03 -3.36 10.82
CA VAL A 299 -16.73 -2.78 9.67
C VAL A 299 -18.04 -3.50 9.44
N GLN A 300 -19.13 -2.85 9.77
CA GLN A 300 -20.45 -3.43 9.75
C GLN A 300 -20.84 -3.88 8.34
N TYR A 301 -21.31 -5.12 8.19
CA TYR A 301 -21.66 -5.73 6.90
C TYR A 301 -22.70 -4.94 6.10
N PHE A 302 -23.54 -4.16 6.79
CA PHE A 302 -24.58 -3.37 6.11
C PHE A 302 -24.02 -2.20 5.28
N GLU A 303 -22.85 -1.66 5.63
CA GLU A 303 -22.24 -0.58 4.84
C GLU A 303 -21.98 -1.00 3.39
N PRO A 304 -21.19 -2.08 3.12
CA PRO A 304 -20.99 -2.53 1.75
C PRO A 304 -22.26 -3.06 1.11
N ALA A 305 -23.19 -3.67 1.86
CA ALA A 305 -24.45 -4.16 1.32
C ALA A 305 -25.31 -3.03 0.72
N LYS A 306 -25.53 -1.96 1.48
CA LYS A 306 -26.32 -0.82 1.01
C LYS A 306 -25.59 -0.02 -0.07
N TRP A 307 -24.25 0.07 -0.04
CA TRP A 307 -23.48 0.70 -1.08
C TRP A 307 -23.60 -0.03 -2.43
N VAL A 308 -23.48 -1.36 -2.42
CA VAL A 308 -23.71 -2.19 -3.63
C VAL A 308 -25.13 -2.02 -4.15
N GLN A 309 -26.15 -1.98 -3.29
CA GLN A 309 -27.51 -1.73 -3.70
C GLN A 309 -27.67 -0.38 -4.39
N LYS A 310 -27.10 0.67 -3.81
CA LYS A 310 -27.14 2.01 -4.39
C LYS A 310 -26.37 2.09 -5.72
N LEU A 311 -25.20 1.46 -5.81
CA LEU A 311 -24.46 1.37 -7.08
C LEU A 311 -25.32 0.71 -8.18
N ARG A 312 -25.99 -0.42 -7.88
CA ARG A 312 -26.87 -1.11 -8.85
C ARG A 312 -28.04 -0.26 -9.31
N GLU A 313 -28.60 0.54 -8.41
CA GLU A 313 -29.71 1.45 -8.73
C GLU A 313 -29.25 2.61 -9.64
N PHE A 314 -28.06 3.14 -9.40
CA PHE A 314 -27.56 4.34 -10.09
C PHE A 314 -26.62 4.03 -11.26
N ASN A 315 -26.19 2.77 -11.44
CA ASN A 315 -25.32 2.40 -12.56
C ASN A 315 -26.07 2.52 -13.89
N THR A 316 -25.53 3.30 -14.82
CA THR A 316 -26.07 3.47 -16.19
C THR A 316 -25.25 2.68 -17.22
N GLY A 317 -24.19 1.98 -16.80
CA GLY A 317 -23.39 1.08 -17.62
C GLY A 317 -23.99 -0.33 -17.67
N ASP A 318 -23.36 -1.17 -18.54
CA ASP A 318 -23.73 -2.60 -18.69
C ASP A 318 -23.36 -3.46 -17.47
#